data_4260bd6a63f2a3c92cccc74cedb5db43
#
_entry.id   4260bd6a63f2a3c92cccc74cedb5db43
#
_cell.length_a   1.000
_cell.length_b   1.000
_cell.length_c   1.000
_cell.angle_alpha   90.00
_cell.angle_beta   90.00
_cell.angle_gamma   90.00
#
_symmetry.space_group_name_H-M   'P 1'
#
loop_
_entity.id
_entity.type
_entity.pdbx_description
1 polymer ?
#
loop_
_entity_poly.entity_id
_entity_poly.type
_entity_poly.pdbx_seq_one_letter_code
_entity_poly.pdbx_strand_id
1 'polypeptide(L)'
;ERFDNQKRVDVIVQYKNDEKVLTVTDNAFGMDLDELSVALNLEGGLENKTGRNEFGVGMKTAAGWFGKKWSVTTTKYNSGKQYVAIVDIDNLENEIVIYEEDVPLEQHGTTIRIEKITKGLTAPRTVSKIKDVLSSMYRRDINSGEVYIEYNRDPIYFEDYPVLSNFRDTEWKKDVNFEFEFEGKLYHVDGFIAIMDPGSFVNAGLALFRRNRVIIGGPDMNYKPAEIFGQQQSQKSLKLFGELNMDDFPVNQAKDGFVWDDGLEDEFISCLKENIQDYIKIADISKQDRAKEEMYSQKTTEKVSEEVKTALEQVQNSFEEQENTPSQEVEEQQETDFHDEQQGTNDDEESSIVKQFREELAEKNSIDDEKVVGSQRHYDVPLNAIKSLSIDVDWTINHKKYWIDIKESEENTDQLYILINIDHPFFRPYSNQDDFKIVIEKFVISFVVAEYTAKMNSDKDGYILYKSIRDKMNEYLISMGE
;
A
#
# COMPACT_ATOMS: atom_id res chain seq x y z
N GLU A 1 -8.13 -23.08 -23.80
CA GLU A 1 -9.03 -22.86 -24.93
C GLU A 1 -10.45 -23.29 -24.57
N ARG A 2 -11.45 -22.45 -24.94
CA ARG A 2 -12.86 -22.70 -24.68
C ARG A 2 -13.63 -22.61 -25.99
N PHE A 3 -14.73 -23.33 -26.09
CA PHE A 3 -15.69 -23.17 -27.16
C PHE A 3 -16.97 -22.49 -26.62
N ASP A 4 -17.78 -21.95 -27.52
CA ASP A 4 -18.88 -21.00 -27.21
C ASP A 4 -19.81 -21.41 -26.05
N ASN A 5 -20.04 -22.71 -25.86
CA ASN A 5 -20.91 -23.23 -24.82
C ASN A 5 -20.19 -23.55 -23.50
N GLN A 6 -18.87 -23.51 -23.47
CA GLN A 6 -18.09 -23.82 -22.28
C GLN A 6 -17.79 -22.56 -21.46
N LYS A 7 -18.28 -22.49 -20.25
CA LYS A 7 -18.08 -21.31 -19.38
C LYS A 7 -16.67 -21.25 -18.78
N ARG A 8 -16.05 -22.41 -18.51
CA ARG A 8 -14.71 -22.49 -17.92
C ARG A 8 -14.04 -23.81 -18.26
N VAL A 9 -12.73 -23.87 -18.14
CA VAL A 9 -11.94 -25.08 -18.18
C VAL A 9 -11.75 -25.60 -16.77
N ASP A 10 -12.16 -26.85 -16.50
CA ASP A 10 -11.96 -27.54 -15.22
C ASP A 10 -10.70 -28.41 -15.31
N VAL A 11 -9.77 -28.27 -14.36
CA VAL A 11 -8.55 -29.07 -14.26
C VAL A 11 -8.54 -29.79 -12.91
N ILE A 12 -8.65 -31.09 -12.93
CA ILE A 12 -8.74 -31.94 -11.74
C ILE A 12 -7.42 -32.69 -11.56
N VAL A 13 -6.74 -32.41 -10.47
CA VAL A 13 -5.48 -33.07 -10.09
C VAL A 13 -5.74 -34.01 -8.91
N GLN A 14 -5.51 -35.34 -9.11
CA GLN A 14 -5.74 -36.32 -8.09
C GLN A 14 -4.51 -37.20 -7.88
N TYR A 15 -4.09 -37.33 -6.63
CA TYR A 15 -3.04 -38.25 -6.24
C TYR A 15 -3.58 -39.33 -5.31
N LYS A 16 -3.52 -40.61 -5.76
CA LYS A 16 -3.87 -41.80 -4.98
C LYS A 16 -2.60 -42.41 -4.38
N ASN A 17 -2.43 -42.24 -3.09
CA ASN A 17 -1.20 -42.61 -2.40
C ASN A 17 -1.03 -44.18 -2.30
N ASP A 18 -2.08 -44.92 -2.20
CA ASP A 18 -2.11 -46.41 -2.17
C ASP A 18 -1.70 -47.00 -3.52
N GLU A 19 -2.16 -46.44 -4.61
CA GLU A 19 -1.82 -46.83 -5.99
C GLU A 19 -0.51 -46.21 -6.49
N LYS A 20 0.01 -45.16 -5.85
CA LYS A 20 1.13 -44.32 -6.32
C LYS A 20 0.88 -43.75 -7.72
N VAL A 21 -0.33 -43.23 -7.93
CA VAL A 21 -0.79 -42.69 -9.21
C VAL A 21 -1.19 -41.25 -9.07
N LEU A 22 -0.69 -40.41 -9.98
CA LEU A 22 -1.14 -39.03 -10.16
C LEU A 22 -1.92 -38.93 -11.48
N THR A 23 -3.12 -38.34 -11.43
CA THR A 23 -3.92 -38.03 -12.60
C THR A 23 -4.14 -36.55 -12.70
N VAL A 24 -4.04 -36.01 -13.92
CA VAL A 24 -4.42 -34.64 -14.28
C VAL A 24 -5.43 -34.72 -15.41
N THR A 25 -6.66 -34.30 -15.16
CA THR A 25 -7.77 -34.37 -16.12
C THR A 25 -8.29 -32.96 -16.41
N ASP A 26 -8.52 -32.67 -17.66
CA ASP A 26 -9.19 -31.45 -18.10
C ASP A 26 -10.40 -31.75 -19.00
N ASN A 27 -11.30 -30.77 -19.13
CA ASN A 27 -12.44 -30.76 -20.02
C ASN A 27 -12.24 -29.81 -21.22
N ALA A 28 -11.00 -29.54 -21.63
CA ALA A 28 -10.69 -28.70 -22.79
C ALA A 28 -11.01 -29.40 -24.10
N PHE A 29 -10.56 -28.84 -25.23
CA PHE A 29 -10.87 -29.39 -26.57
C PHE A 29 -10.39 -30.82 -26.79
N GLY A 30 -9.39 -31.28 -26.06
CA GLY A 30 -8.71 -32.53 -26.35
C GLY A 30 -7.87 -32.50 -27.65
N MET A 31 -7.39 -33.65 -28.08
CA MET A 31 -6.52 -33.79 -29.26
C MET A 31 -7.05 -34.90 -30.19
N ASP A 32 -6.90 -34.69 -31.50
CA ASP A 32 -7.01 -35.78 -32.48
C ASP A 32 -5.70 -36.58 -32.58
N LEU A 33 -5.63 -37.55 -33.49
CA LEU A 33 -4.49 -38.45 -33.64
C LEU A 33 -3.22 -37.69 -34.05
N ASP A 34 -3.35 -36.71 -34.96
CA ASP A 34 -2.22 -35.94 -35.48
C ASP A 34 -1.66 -35.00 -34.40
N GLU A 35 -2.55 -34.30 -33.67
CA GLU A 35 -2.19 -33.45 -32.58
C GLU A 35 -1.54 -34.24 -31.42
N LEU A 36 -2.06 -35.43 -31.09
CA LEU A 36 -1.47 -36.30 -30.09
C LEU A 36 -0.09 -36.80 -30.51
N SER A 37 0.07 -37.16 -31.79
CA SER A 37 1.35 -37.63 -32.35
C SER A 37 2.41 -36.52 -32.26
N VAL A 38 2.07 -35.28 -32.62
CA VAL A 38 2.94 -34.11 -32.47
C VAL A 38 3.25 -33.86 -30.98
N ALA A 39 2.25 -33.96 -30.08
CA ALA A 39 2.45 -33.77 -28.67
C ALA A 39 3.37 -34.82 -28.02
N LEU A 40 3.44 -36.02 -28.58
CA LEU A 40 4.31 -37.11 -28.09
C LEU A 40 5.71 -37.11 -28.77
N ASN A 41 5.88 -36.46 -29.91
CA ASN A 41 7.17 -36.43 -30.62
C ASN A 41 8.19 -35.55 -29.90
N LEU A 42 9.34 -36.11 -29.54
CA LEU A 42 10.43 -35.43 -28.82
C LEU A 42 11.25 -34.48 -29.76
N GLU A 43 11.24 -34.70 -31.05
CA GLU A 43 12.08 -33.97 -32.02
C GLU A 43 11.30 -32.87 -32.78
N GLY A 44 9.97 -32.88 -32.70
CA GLY A 44 9.11 -31.92 -33.42
C GLY A 44 8.91 -30.62 -32.63
N GLY A 45 9.37 -29.50 -33.18
CA GLY A 45 8.94 -28.18 -32.73
C GLY A 45 7.52 -27.88 -33.17
N LEU A 46 6.73 -27.13 -32.37
CA LEU A 46 5.40 -26.68 -32.75
C LEU A 46 5.49 -25.67 -33.89
N GLU A 47 4.68 -25.83 -34.94
CA GLU A 47 4.55 -24.86 -36.03
C GLU A 47 3.95 -23.52 -35.57
N ASN A 48 3.08 -23.56 -34.55
CA ASN A 48 2.42 -22.38 -34.02
C ASN A 48 2.92 -22.07 -32.58
N LYS A 49 3.72 -20.99 -32.45
CA LYS A 49 4.35 -20.54 -31.20
C LYS A 49 3.59 -19.41 -30.49
N THR A 50 2.36 -19.12 -30.88
CA THR A 50 1.63 -17.95 -30.38
C THR A 50 0.94 -18.17 -29.02
N GLY A 51 0.71 -19.41 -28.59
CA GLY A 51 0.09 -19.77 -27.33
C GLY A 51 1.07 -19.95 -26.17
N ARG A 52 0.55 -20.36 -25.02
CA ARG A 52 1.36 -20.75 -23.85
C ARG A 52 2.26 -21.96 -24.10
N ASN A 53 1.97 -22.76 -25.12
CA ASN A 53 2.74 -23.94 -25.50
C ASN A 53 3.75 -23.61 -26.62
N GLU A 54 4.91 -23.08 -26.26
CA GLU A 54 5.95 -22.68 -27.24
C GLU A 54 6.89 -23.80 -27.66
N PHE A 55 7.17 -24.74 -26.74
CA PHE A 55 8.22 -25.75 -26.95
C PHE A 55 7.70 -27.17 -27.16
N GLY A 56 6.43 -27.44 -26.82
CA GLY A 56 5.82 -28.77 -26.99
C GLY A 56 6.37 -29.86 -26.06
N VAL A 57 7.25 -29.53 -25.11
CA VAL A 57 7.96 -30.51 -24.26
C VAL A 57 7.41 -30.62 -22.83
N GLY A 58 6.60 -29.65 -22.38
CA GLY A 58 6.20 -29.54 -20.98
C GLY A 58 5.50 -30.77 -20.43
N MET A 59 4.54 -31.34 -21.15
CA MET A 59 3.82 -32.57 -20.75
C MET A 59 4.77 -33.76 -20.57
N LYS A 60 5.62 -34.01 -21.56
CA LYS A 60 6.58 -35.12 -21.58
C LYS A 60 7.61 -35.03 -20.48
N THR A 61 8.18 -33.82 -20.30
CA THR A 61 9.19 -33.58 -19.28
C THR A 61 8.59 -33.70 -17.86
N ALA A 62 7.41 -33.14 -17.63
CA ALA A 62 6.75 -33.21 -16.33
C ALA A 62 6.33 -34.65 -16.01
N ALA A 63 5.68 -35.36 -16.93
CA ALA A 63 5.25 -36.75 -16.72
C ALA A 63 6.43 -37.67 -16.44
N GLY A 64 7.50 -37.56 -17.25
CA GLY A 64 8.72 -38.34 -17.08
C GLY A 64 9.49 -38.04 -15.78
N TRP A 65 9.39 -36.82 -15.28
CA TRP A 65 10.03 -36.43 -13.99
C TRP A 65 9.31 -37.02 -12.77
N PHE A 66 7.97 -37.16 -12.83
CA PHE A 66 7.18 -37.72 -11.74
C PHE A 66 7.18 -39.27 -11.71
N GLY A 67 7.13 -39.91 -12.89
CA GLY A 67 7.06 -41.35 -12.99
C GLY A 67 7.61 -41.89 -14.30
N LYS A 68 8.06 -43.16 -14.28
CA LYS A 68 8.66 -43.79 -15.46
C LYS A 68 7.63 -44.37 -16.44
N LYS A 69 6.39 -44.53 -15.99
CA LYS A 69 5.27 -44.99 -16.84
C LYS A 69 4.13 -44.03 -16.75
N TRP A 70 3.66 -43.56 -17.89
CA TRP A 70 2.53 -42.65 -17.96
C TRP A 70 1.71 -42.89 -19.23
N SER A 71 0.45 -42.43 -19.22
CA SER A 71 -0.44 -42.50 -20.35
C SER A 71 -1.16 -41.16 -20.57
N VAL A 72 -1.49 -40.88 -21.82
CA VAL A 72 -2.38 -39.79 -22.24
C VAL A 72 -3.62 -40.43 -22.84
N THR A 73 -4.77 -40.11 -22.29
CA THR A 73 -6.08 -40.38 -22.87
C THR A 73 -6.70 -39.08 -23.31
N THR A 74 -7.02 -38.93 -24.58
CA THR A 74 -7.55 -37.68 -25.12
C THR A 74 -8.65 -37.92 -26.14
N THR A 75 -9.65 -37.01 -26.16
CA THR A 75 -10.78 -37.04 -27.06
C THR A 75 -10.99 -35.61 -27.56
N LYS A 76 -10.89 -35.38 -28.85
CA LYS A 76 -11.16 -34.06 -29.42
C LYS A 76 -12.66 -33.79 -29.43
N TYR A 77 -13.05 -32.58 -29.13
CA TYR A 77 -14.45 -32.14 -29.13
C TYR A 77 -15.17 -32.50 -30.43
N ASN A 78 -16.35 -33.15 -30.33
CA ASN A 78 -17.17 -33.61 -31.44
C ASN A 78 -16.50 -34.62 -32.40
N SER A 79 -15.41 -35.26 -32.01
CA SER A 79 -14.75 -36.26 -32.87
C SER A 79 -15.37 -37.66 -32.77
N GLY A 80 -15.92 -38.02 -31.61
CA GLY A 80 -16.41 -39.38 -31.35
C GLY A 80 -15.28 -40.41 -31.28
N LYS A 81 -14.01 -39.98 -31.24
CA LYS A 81 -12.82 -40.84 -31.20
C LYS A 81 -11.96 -40.50 -29.99
N GLN A 82 -11.63 -41.49 -29.18
CA GLN A 82 -10.67 -41.39 -28.08
C GLN A 82 -9.36 -42.06 -28.46
N TYR A 83 -8.26 -41.41 -28.15
CA TYR A 83 -6.92 -41.97 -28.32
C TYR A 83 -6.24 -42.15 -26.99
N VAL A 84 -5.58 -43.34 -26.82
CA VAL A 84 -4.82 -43.67 -25.60
C VAL A 84 -3.39 -43.98 -26.01
N ALA A 85 -2.44 -43.20 -25.57
CA ALA A 85 -1.02 -43.41 -25.75
C ALA A 85 -0.37 -43.82 -24.44
N ILE A 86 0.44 -44.86 -24.43
CA ILE A 86 1.19 -45.36 -23.26
C ILE A 86 2.67 -45.14 -23.51
N VAL A 87 3.36 -44.45 -22.59
CA VAL A 87 4.79 -44.22 -22.63
C VAL A 87 5.46 -44.90 -21.44
N ASP A 88 6.42 -45.78 -21.71
CA ASP A 88 7.27 -46.42 -20.70
C ASP A 88 8.71 -46.00 -20.94
N ILE A 89 9.26 -45.22 -20.03
CA ILE A 89 10.63 -44.62 -20.17
C ILE A 89 11.70 -45.71 -20.08
N ASP A 90 11.44 -46.79 -19.35
CA ASP A 90 12.40 -47.90 -19.24
C ASP A 90 12.45 -48.76 -20.53
N ASN A 91 11.51 -48.55 -21.47
CA ASN A 91 11.37 -49.28 -22.72
C ASN A 91 11.18 -48.35 -23.93
N LEU A 92 11.87 -47.21 -24.00
CA LEU A 92 11.78 -46.22 -25.10
C LEU A 92 12.27 -46.74 -26.47
N GLU A 93 12.90 -47.91 -26.53
CA GLU A 93 13.26 -48.55 -27.80
C GLU A 93 12.02 -49.07 -28.56
N ASN A 94 10.88 -49.23 -27.90
CA ASN A 94 9.62 -49.61 -28.51
C ASN A 94 8.87 -48.35 -28.98
N GLU A 95 8.26 -48.47 -30.17
CA GLU A 95 7.36 -47.42 -30.69
C GLU A 95 6.21 -47.18 -29.69
N ILE A 96 5.82 -45.90 -29.50
CA ILE A 96 4.66 -45.55 -28.68
C ILE A 96 3.42 -46.07 -29.40
N VAL A 97 2.72 -47.01 -28.75
CA VAL A 97 1.47 -47.58 -29.31
C VAL A 97 0.31 -46.67 -28.92
N ILE A 98 -0.45 -46.24 -29.91
CA ILE A 98 -1.68 -45.48 -29.72
C ILE A 98 -2.87 -46.37 -30.01
N TYR A 99 -3.77 -46.48 -29.04
CA TYR A 99 -5.04 -47.21 -29.13
C TYR A 99 -6.14 -46.21 -29.51
N GLU A 100 -7.10 -46.63 -30.38
CA GLU A 100 -8.26 -45.85 -30.76
C GLU A 100 -9.53 -46.58 -30.29
N GLU A 101 -10.47 -45.81 -29.73
CA GLU A 101 -11.80 -46.28 -29.30
C GLU A 101 -12.90 -45.32 -29.76
N ASP A 102 -14.08 -45.84 -30.07
CA ASP A 102 -15.27 -45.04 -30.35
C ASP A 102 -15.91 -44.60 -29.02
N VAL A 103 -16.20 -43.32 -28.91
CA VAL A 103 -16.81 -42.71 -27.69
C VAL A 103 -17.99 -41.80 -28.08
N PRO A 104 -18.88 -41.41 -27.15
CA PRO A 104 -19.92 -40.44 -27.42
C PRO A 104 -19.34 -39.12 -27.92
N LEU A 105 -20.06 -38.42 -28.81
CA LEU A 105 -19.64 -37.16 -29.38
C LEU A 105 -19.45 -36.04 -28.34
N GLU A 106 -20.19 -36.13 -27.25
CA GLU A 106 -20.13 -35.15 -26.14
C GLU A 106 -18.88 -35.34 -25.25
N GLN A 107 -18.22 -36.49 -25.37
CA GLN A 107 -16.99 -36.73 -24.60
C GLN A 107 -15.83 -35.98 -25.25
N HIS A 108 -15.11 -35.21 -24.42
CA HIS A 108 -13.92 -34.47 -24.84
C HIS A 108 -13.00 -34.17 -23.65
N GLY A 109 -11.78 -33.72 -23.93
CA GLY A 109 -10.78 -33.38 -22.90
C GLY A 109 -9.60 -34.32 -22.89
N THR A 110 -8.72 -34.14 -21.92
CA THR A 110 -7.49 -34.92 -21.80
C THR A 110 -7.27 -35.39 -20.36
N THR A 111 -6.82 -36.63 -20.21
CA THR A 111 -6.36 -37.21 -18.93
C THR A 111 -4.93 -37.68 -19.06
N ILE A 112 -4.03 -37.16 -18.24
CA ILE A 112 -2.67 -37.64 -18.07
C ILE A 112 -2.62 -38.45 -16.80
N ARG A 113 -2.21 -39.73 -16.90
CA ARG A 113 -2.08 -40.66 -15.77
C ARG A 113 -0.61 -41.05 -15.62
N ILE A 114 -0.01 -40.75 -14.46
CA ILE A 114 1.39 -41.03 -14.15
C ILE A 114 1.43 -42.11 -13.03
N GLU A 115 2.13 -43.18 -13.28
CA GLU A 115 2.20 -44.33 -12.41
C GLU A 115 3.57 -44.47 -11.74
N LYS A 116 3.60 -45.26 -10.66
CA LYS A 116 4.84 -45.57 -9.91
C LYS A 116 5.55 -44.33 -9.40
N ILE A 117 4.80 -43.35 -8.91
CA ILE A 117 5.36 -42.12 -8.36
C ILE A 117 6.17 -42.43 -7.10
N THR A 118 7.43 -42.03 -7.09
CA THR A 118 8.36 -42.24 -5.96
C THR A 118 8.29 -41.09 -4.93
N LYS A 119 7.72 -39.98 -5.27
CA LYS A 119 7.63 -38.78 -4.40
C LYS A 119 6.34 -38.80 -3.59
N GLY A 120 6.45 -38.50 -2.28
CA GLY A 120 5.27 -38.36 -1.43
C GLY A 120 4.55 -37.02 -1.68
N LEU A 121 3.27 -37.09 -2.10
CA LEU A 121 2.44 -35.91 -2.42
C LEU A 121 1.28 -35.72 -1.42
N THR A 122 1.32 -36.38 -0.27
CA THR A 122 0.24 -36.40 0.74
C THR A 122 0.58 -35.69 2.05
N ALA A 123 1.87 -35.39 2.29
CA ALA A 123 2.26 -34.67 3.51
C ALA A 123 1.59 -33.29 3.53
N PRO A 124 0.99 -32.85 4.64
CA PRO A 124 0.22 -31.58 4.70
C PRO A 124 1.00 -30.37 4.16
N ARG A 125 2.28 -30.26 4.52
CA ARG A 125 3.16 -29.17 4.03
C ARG A 125 3.38 -29.24 2.52
N THR A 126 3.51 -30.45 1.95
CA THR A 126 3.66 -30.65 0.50
C THR A 126 2.38 -30.27 -0.24
N VAL A 127 1.23 -30.68 0.30
CA VAL A 127 -0.08 -30.37 -0.28
C VAL A 127 -0.33 -28.86 -0.24
N SER A 128 -0.06 -28.18 0.88
CA SER A 128 -0.16 -26.71 0.98
C SER A 128 0.71 -26.06 -0.08
N LYS A 129 1.99 -26.43 -0.17
CA LYS A 129 2.90 -25.85 -1.16
C LYS A 129 2.45 -26.06 -2.61
N ILE A 130 1.89 -27.26 -2.94
CA ILE A 130 1.34 -27.51 -4.28
C ILE A 130 0.19 -26.55 -4.57
N LYS A 131 -0.75 -26.40 -3.61
CA LYS A 131 -1.89 -25.51 -3.77
C LYS A 131 -1.44 -24.06 -3.90
N ASP A 132 -0.52 -23.61 -3.07
CA ASP A 132 0.01 -22.23 -3.07
C ASP A 132 0.70 -21.91 -4.42
N VAL A 133 1.47 -22.85 -4.96
CA VAL A 133 2.12 -22.68 -6.27
C VAL A 133 1.09 -22.68 -7.40
N LEU A 134 0.13 -23.59 -7.40
CA LEU A 134 -0.90 -23.64 -8.44
C LEU A 134 -1.80 -22.41 -8.41
N SER A 135 -2.23 -21.98 -7.22
CA SER A 135 -3.04 -20.76 -7.06
C SER A 135 -2.29 -19.52 -7.56
N SER A 136 -1.02 -19.38 -7.19
CA SER A 136 -0.20 -18.25 -7.61
C SER A 136 0.09 -18.26 -9.12
N MET A 137 0.40 -19.42 -9.69
CA MET A 137 0.75 -19.56 -11.11
C MET A 137 -0.43 -19.25 -12.05
N TYR A 138 -1.63 -19.65 -11.66
CA TYR A 138 -2.85 -19.51 -12.47
C TYR A 138 -3.85 -18.51 -11.89
N ARG A 139 -3.39 -17.60 -10.99
CA ARG A 139 -4.27 -16.67 -10.27
C ARG A 139 -5.19 -15.85 -11.16
N ARG A 140 -4.70 -15.36 -12.30
CA ARG A 140 -5.50 -14.57 -13.24
C ARG A 140 -6.61 -15.40 -13.88
N ASP A 141 -6.29 -16.61 -14.30
CA ASP A 141 -7.27 -17.53 -14.91
C ASP A 141 -8.31 -18.01 -13.88
N ILE A 142 -7.88 -18.19 -12.61
CA ILE A 142 -8.76 -18.57 -11.50
C ILE A 142 -9.68 -17.38 -11.13
N ASN A 143 -9.13 -16.18 -10.94
CA ASN A 143 -9.89 -14.99 -10.52
C ASN A 143 -10.84 -14.50 -11.63
N SER A 144 -10.49 -14.68 -12.90
CA SER A 144 -11.39 -14.39 -14.03
C SER A 144 -12.55 -15.40 -14.15
N GLY A 145 -12.46 -16.53 -13.44
CA GLY A 145 -13.42 -17.64 -13.54
C GLY A 145 -13.29 -18.45 -14.83
N GLU A 146 -12.23 -18.25 -15.62
CA GLU A 146 -11.97 -18.99 -16.86
C GLU A 146 -11.44 -20.39 -16.59
N VAL A 147 -10.75 -20.60 -15.48
CA VAL A 147 -10.18 -21.88 -15.08
C VAL A 147 -10.59 -22.21 -13.66
N TYR A 148 -11.02 -23.45 -13.46
CA TYR A 148 -11.20 -24.06 -12.14
C TYR A 148 -10.14 -25.12 -11.95
N ILE A 149 -9.42 -25.06 -10.84
CA ILE A 149 -8.41 -26.07 -10.49
C ILE A 149 -8.79 -26.72 -9.16
N GLU A 150 -8.67 -28.03 -9.10
CA GLU A 150 -8.91 -28.82 -7.90
C GLU A 150 -7.73 -29.76 -7.63
N TYR A 151 -7.29 -29.84 -6.38
CA TYR A 151 -6.29 -30.82 -5.94
C TYR A 151 -6.89 -31.75 -4.87
N ASN A 152 -7.03 -33.04 -5.18
CA ASN A 152 -7.62 -34.06 -4.32
C ASN A 152 -8.99 -33.69 -3.75
N ARG A 153 -9.89 -33.16 -4.57
CA ARG A 153 -11.24 -32.64 -4.24
C ARG A 153 -11.25 -31.32 -3.45
N ASP A 154 -10.11 -30.69 -3.24
CA ASP A 154 -10.05 -29.36 -2.63
C ASP A 154 -9.88 -28.30 -3.74
N PRO A 155 -10.84 -27.40 -3.93
CA PRO A 155 -10.72 -26.31 -4.87
C PRO A 155 -9.54 -25.40 -4.54
N ILE A 156 -8.89 -24.86 -5.57
CA ILE A 156 -7.79 -23.92 -5.44
C ILE A 156 -8.33 -22.51 -5.74
N TYR A 157 -8.09 -21.59 -4.81
CA TYR A 157 -8.45 -20.18 -4.92
C TYR A 157 -7.20 -19.32 -4.76
N PHE A 158 -7.24 -18.14 -5.34
CA PHE A 158 -6.25 -17.10 -5.09
C PHE A 158 -6.97 -15.88 -4.50
N GLU A 159 -6.52 -15.46 -3.33
CA GLU A 159 -6.99 -14.23 -2.69
C GLU A 159 -6.05 -13.09 -3.05
N ASP A 160 -6.62 -11.97 -3.51
CA ASP A 160 -5.84 -10.78 -3.79
C ASP A 160 -5.20 -10.25 -2.51
N TYR A 161 -4.00 -9.74 -2.65
CA TYR A 161 -3.26 -9.19 -1.51
C TYR A 161 -3.87 -7.86 -1.06
N PRO A 162 -3.95 -7.63 0.27
CA PRO A 162 -4.49 -6.38 0.81
C PRO A 162 -3.59 -5.20 0.44
N VAL A 163 -4.20 -4.15 -0.10
CA VAL A 163 -3.53 -2.92 -0.52
C VAL A 163 -3.62 -1.88 0.59
N LEU A 164 -2.52 -1.16 0.82
CA LEU A 164 -2.50 0.00 1.71
C LEU A 164 -3.47 1.05 1.18
N SER A 165 -4.54 1.32 1.94
CA SER A 165 -5.55 2.32 1.66
C SER A 165 -5.55 3.38 2.76
N ASN A 166 -6.08 4.56 2.42
CA ASN A 166 -6.26 5.71 3.32
C ASN A 166 -4.97 6.34 3.88
N PHE A 167 -3.78 5.94 3.45
CA PHE A 167 -2.56 6.65 3.79
C PHE A 167 -2.34 7.80 2.81
N ARG A 168 -2.30 9.03 3.28
CA ARG A 168 -2.32 10.27 2.48
C ARG A 168 -3.54 10.33 1.54
N ASP A 169 -4.71 9.89 2.05
CA ASP A 169 -5.99 9.82 1.31
C ASP A 169 -5.89 9.09 -0.04
N THR A 170 -4.99 8.10 -0.13
CA THR A 170 -4.67 7.39 -1.38
C THR A 170 -4.74 5.88 -1.17
N GLU A 171 -5.30 5.17 -2.14
CA GLU A 171 -5.08 3.74 -2.31
C GLU A 171 -3.76 3.53 -3.06
N TRP A 172 -2.79 2.87 -2.41
CA TRP A 172 -1.44 2.71 -2.94
C TRP A 172 -1.35 1.52 -3.90
N LYS A 173 -2.11 1.64 -5.00
CA LYS A 173 -2.06 0.77 -6.18
C LYS A 173 -2.12 1.64 -7.42
N LYS A 174 -1.22 1.42 -8.37
CA LYS A 174 -1.25 2.12 -9.66
C LYS A 174 -0.91 1.19 -10.80
N ASP A 175 -1.47 1.46 -11.96
CA ASP A 175 -1.07 0.84 -13.20
C ASP A 175 0.30 1.35 -13.64
N VAL A 176 1.09 0.45 -14.19
CA VAL A 176 2.42 0.72 -14.75
C VAL A 176 2.37 0.37 -16.20
N ASN A 177 2.87 1.26 -17.05
CA ASN A 177 2.97 1.05 -18.49
C ASN A 177 4.16 1.86 -19.01
N PHE A 178 5.21 1.18 -19.51
CA PHE A 178 6.38 1.82 -20.09
C PHE A 178 7.03 0.95 -21.15
N GLU A 179 7.81 1.57 -22.00
CA GLU A 179 8.58 0.94 -23.04
C GLU A 179 10.05 1.39 -22.96
N PHE A 180 10.94 0.53 -23.37
CA PHE A 180 12.35 0.86 -23.53
C PHE A 180 12.96 0.08 -24.70
N GLU A 181 14.02 0.62 -25.27
CA GLU A 181 14.77 0.01 -26.37
C GLU A 181 16.07 -0.60 -25.84
N PHE A 182 16.32 -1.86 -26.15
CA PHE A 182 17.57 -2.53 -25.83
C PHE A 182 18.05 -3.30 -27.06
N GLU A 183 19.29 -3.06 -27.50
CA GLU A 183 19.92 -3.67 -28.68
C GLU A 183 19.05 -3.58 -29.98
N GLY A 184 18.35 -2.46 -30.17
CA GLY A 184 17.49 -2.22 -31.34
C GLY A 184 16.14 -2.95 -31.31
N LYS A 185 15.78 -3.55 -30.19
CA LYS A 185 14.48 -4.17 -29.96
C LYS A 185 13.71 -3.39 -28.91
N LEU A 186 12.44 -3.10 -29.18
CA LEU A 186 11.52 -2.47 -28.24
C LEU A 186 10.94 -3.53 -27.31
N TYR A 187 10.94 -3.22 -26.02
CA TYR A 187 10.34 -4.02 -24.96
C TYR A 187 9.23 -3.23 -24.28
N HIS A 188 8.06 -3.82 -24.18
CA HIS A 188 6.91 -3.25 -23.50
C HIS A 188 6.67 -3.94 -22.17
N VAL A 189 6.38 -3.17 -21.12
CA VAL A 189 6.03 -3.65 -19.78
C VAL A 189 4.78 -2.94 -19.30
N ASP A 190 3.75 -3.70 -18.99
CA ASP A 190 2.52 -3.19 -18.38
C ASP A 190 2.10 -4.03 -17.17
N GLY A 191 1.21 -3.50 -16.35
CA GLY A 191 0.71 -4.18 -15.15
C GLY A 191 0.38 -3.23 -14.04
N PHE A 192 0.63 -3.63 -12.80
CA PHE A 192 0.42 -2.75 -11.63
C PHE A 192 1.49 -2.95 -10.56
N ILE A 193 1.66 -1.89 -9.76
CA ILE A 193 2.45 -1.89 -8.52
C ILE A 193 1.56 -1.44 -7.38
N ALA A 194 1.74 -2.05 -6.19
CA ALA A 194 0.99 -1.71 -5.01
C ALA A 194 1.83 -1.87 -3.72
N ILE A 195 1.30 -1.33 -2.63
CA ILE A 195 1.88 -1.46 -1.30
C ILE A 195 0.95 -2.31 -0.45
N MET A 196 1.47 -3.38 0.12
CA MET A 196 0.74 -4.35 0.93
C MET A 196 0.60 -3.87 2.39
N ASP A 197 -0.60 -3.96 2.96
CA ASP A 197 -0.84 -3.74 4.38
C ASP A 197 -1.94 -4.69 4.92
N PRO A 198 -1.63 -5.62 5.84
CA PRO A 198 -0.32 -5.86 6.45
C PRO A 198 0.71 -6.43 5.47
N GLY A 199 1.99 -6.09 5.66
CA GLY A 199 3.07 -6.59 4.82
C GLY A 199 3.38 -8.08 5.03
N SER A 200 3.92 -8.74 3.99
CA SER A 200 4.30 -10.15 4.02
C SER A 200 5.57 -10.39 3.22
N PHE A 201 6.64 -10.87 3.85
CA PHE A 201 7.88 -11.20 3.13
C PHE A 201 7.69 -12.32 2.09
N VAL A 202 6.76 -13.22 2.32
CA VAL A 202 6.44 -14.35 1.43
C VAL A 202 5.75 -13.88 0.16
N ASN A 203 4.79 -12.96 0.29
CA ASN A 203 3.90 -12.53 -0.79
C ASN A 203 4.35 -11.24 -1.47
N ALA A 204 5.12 -10.39 -0.79
CA ALA A 204 5.67 -9.17 -1.39
C ALA A 204 6.69 -9.51 -2.48
N GLY A 205 6.95 -8.54 -3.36
CA GLY A 205 7.79 -8.68 -4.54
C GLY A 205 6.97 -8.69 -5.82
N LEU A 206 7.63 -8.76 -6.97
CA LEU A 206 6.99 -8.70 -8.26
C LEU A 206 6.74 -10.09 -8.82
N ALA A 207 5.55 -10.31 -9.36
CA ALA A 207 5.25 -11.45 -10.19
C ALA A 207 5.37 -11.03 -11.66
N LEU A 208 6.23 -11.71 -12.40
CA LEU A 208 6.51 -11.44 -13.79
C LEU A 208 5.75 -12.45 -14.66
N PHE A 209 4.85 -11.93 -15.47
CA PHE A 209 3.97 -12.71 -16.33
C PHE A 209 4.43 -12.70 -17.78
N ARG A 210 4.17 -13.77 -18.47
CA ARG A 210 4.23 -13.85 -19.92
C ARG A 210 3.03 -14.64 -20.45
N ARG A 211 2.27 -14.01 -21.32
CA ARG A 211 1.03 -14.59 -21.90
C ARG A 211 0.07 -15.11 -20.81
N ASN A 212 -0.19 -14.27 -19.80
CA ASN A 212 -1.02 -14.57 -18.63
C ASN A 212 -0.53 -15.74 -17.72
N ARG A 213 0.71 -16.21 -17.92
CA ARG A 213 1.31 -17.21 -17.02
C ARG A 213 2.42 -16.56 -16.21
N VAL A 214 2.46 -16.83 -14.93
CA VAL A 214 3.59 -16.44 -14.07
C VAL A 214 4.84 -17.21 -14.52
N ILE A 215 5.90 -16.50 -14.82
CA ILE A 215 7.23 -17.04 -15.12
C ILE A 215 8.11 -16.98 -13.88
N ILE A 216 8.17 -15.82 -13.22
CA ILE A 216 8.82 -15.63 -11.92
C ILE A 216 7.78 -15.07 -10.97
N GLY A 217 7.60 -15.70 -9.82
CA GLY A 217 6.63 -15.26 -8.82
C GLY A 217 6.03 -16.43 -8.05
N GLY A 218 5.24 -16.08 -7.04
CA GLY A 218 4.64 -17.04 -6.14
C GLY A 218 5.24 -16.96 -4.72
N PRO A 219 4.69 -17.68 -3.76
CA PRO A 219 5.15 -17.63 -2.38
C PRO A 219 6.63 -17.95 -2.27
N ASP A 220 7.40 -17.04 -1.67
CA ASP A 220 8.87 -17.11 -1.52
C ASP A 220 9.69 -17.07 -2.84
N MET A 221 9.05 -16.86 -3.99
CA MET A 221 9.70 -16.88 -5.32
C MET A 221 9.43 -15.62 -6.13
N ASN A 222 8.96 -14.56 -5.51
CA ASN A 222 8.72 -13.27 -6.16
C ASN A 222 10.04 -12.60 -6.54
N TYR A 223 10.03 -11.89 -7.67
CA TYR A 223 11.17 -11.12 -8.15
C TYR A 223 11.42 -9.89 -7.27
N LYS A 224 12.62 -9.78 -6.69
CA LYS A 224 12.99 -8.70 -5.75
C LYS A 224 14.41 -8.20 -6.05
N PRO A 225 14.61 -7.43 -7.12
CA PRO A 225 15.92 -6.87 -7.43
C PRO A 225 16.36 -5.91 -6.32
N ALA A 226 17.66 -5.99 -5.95
CA ALA A 226 18.20 -5.25 -4.82
C ALA A 226 18.16 -3.72 -5.03
N GLU A 227 18.22 -3.26 -6.26
CA GLU A 227 18.16 -1.86 -6.70
C GLU A 227 16.82 -1.18 -6.32
N ILE A 228 15.74 -1.97 -6.24
CA ILE A 228 14.38 -1.52 -5.88
C ILE A 228 14.07 -1.91 -4.44
N PHE A 229 14.27 -3.16 -4.08
CA PHE A 229 13.85 -3.71 -2.79
C PHE A 229 14.88 -3.54 -1.67
N GLY A 230 16.14 -3.27 -2.01
CA GLY A 230 17.22 -3.20 -1.04
C GLY A 230 17.55 -4.55 -0.41
N GLN A 231 17.83 -4.56 0.90
CA GLN A 231 18.13 -5.80 1.63
C GLN A 231 16.88 -6.66 1.82
N GLN A 232 17.04 -7.97 1.99
CA GLN A 232 15.92 -8.94 2.12
C GLN A 232 14.94 -8.63 3.26
N GLN A 233 15.40 -7.98 4.33
CA GLN A 233 14.56 -7.60 5.49
C GLN A 233 14.14 -6.12 5.49
N SER A 234 14.27 -5.43 4.37
CA SER A 234 13.84 -4.03 4.25
C SER A 234 12.32 -3.89 4.32
N GLN A 235 11.84 -2.69 4.65
CA GLN A 235 10.41 -2.36 4.60
C GLN A 235 9.84 -2.53 3.17
N LYS A 236 10.64 -2.23 2.15
CA LYS A 236 10.27 -2.43 0.74
C LYS A 236 10.07 -3.91 0.41
N SER A 237 10.98 -4.78 0.85
CA SER A 237 10.86 -6.24 0.68
C SER A 237 9.69 -6.87 1.41
N LEU A 238 9.14 -6.18 2.42
CA LEU A 238 7.97 -6.59 3.18
C LEU A 238 6.64 -6.17 2.53
N LYS A 239 6.62 -5.04 1.80
CA LYS A 239 5.36 -4.38 1.43
C LYS A 239 5.17 -4.14 -0.07
N LEU A 240 6.25 -3.85 -0.81
CA LEU A 240 6.13 -3.55 -2.23
C LEU A 240 5.81 -4.83 -2.99
N PHE A 241 4.74 -4.81 -3.79
CA PHE A 241 4.37 -5.94 -4.65
C PHE A 241 3.75 -5.45 -5.95
N GLY A 242 3.62 -6.36 -6.91
CA GLY A 242 2.99 -6.04 -8.18
C GLY A 242 2.98 -7.21 -9.14
N GLU A 243 2.31 -7.02 -10.26
CA GLU A 243 2.28 -7.94 -11.38
C GLU A 243 2.65 -7.20 -12.66
N LEU A 244 3.63 -7.71 -13.39
CA LEU A 244 4.09 -7.10 -14.62
C LEU A 244 3.99 -8.09 -15.79
N ASN A 245 3.39 -7.66 -16.89
CA ASN A 245 3.39 -8.37 -18.17
C ASN A 245 4.68 -8.06 -18.92
N MET A 246 5.33 -9.10 -19.40
CA MET A 246 6.63 -9.05 -20.04
C MET A 246 6.62 -9.94 -21.30
N ASP A 247 5.65 -9.74 -22.18
CA ASP A 247 5.38 -10.63 -23.31
C ASP A 247 6.49 -10.62 -24.37
N ASP A 248 7.21 -9.53 -24.48
CA ASP A 248 8.32 -9.36 -25.44
C ASP A 248 9.64 -10.01 -24.98
N PHE A 249 9.73 -10.38 -23.70
CA PHE A 249 10.93 -10.95 -23.12
C PHE A 249 11.06 -12.44 -23.40
N PRO A 250 12.26 -12.92 -23.76
CA PRO A 250 12.50 -14.33 -23.99
C PRO A 250 12.49 -15.12 -22.68
N VAL A 251 11.93 -16.32 -22.70
CA VAL A 251 11.90 -17.24 -21.55
C VAL A 251 12.70 -18.50 -21.85
N ASN A 252 13.21 -19.14 -20.80
CA ASN A 252 13.87 -20.42 -20.93
C ASN A 252 12.87 -21.56 -21.26
N GLN A 253 13.39 -22.72 -21.66
CA GLN A 253 12.57 -23.87 -22.08
C GLN A 253 11.67 -24.41 -20.97
N ALA A 254 12.09 -24.32 -19.70
CA ALA A 254 11.32 -24.75 -18.54
C ALA A 254 10.20 -23.74 -18.19
N LYS A 255 10.28 -22.50 -18.69
CA LYS A 255 9.37 -21.39 -18.37
C LYS A 255 9.31 -21.06 -16.87
N ASP A 256 10.44 -21.19 -16.20
CA ASP A 256 10.66 -20.84 -14.82
C ASP A 256 11.65 -19.68 -14.64
N GLY A 257 11.98 -19.00 -15.76
CA GLY A 257 12.85 -17.83 -15.78
C GLY A 257 12.86 -17.14 -17.14
N PHE A 258 13.13 -15.83 -17.11
CA PHE A 258 13.44 -15.05 -18.31
C PHE A 258 14.90 -15.29 -18.71
N VAL A 259 15.19 -15.20 -20.01
CA VAL A 259 16.56 -15.16 -20.52
C VAL A 259 16.97 -13.70 -20.55
N TRP A 260 17.77 -13.32 -19.56
CA TRP A 260 18.34 -11.99 -19.46
C TRP A 260 19.61 -11.93 -20.31
N ASP A 261 19.53 -11.32 -21.47
CA ASP A 261 20.72 -11.00 -22.24
C ASP A 261 21.59 -9.98 -21.47
N ASP A 262 22.86 -9.90 -21.80
CA ASP A 262 23.84 -9.10 -21.02
C ASP A 262 23.40 -7.62 -20.97
N GLY A 263 22.96 -7.18 -19.76
CA GLY A 263 22.46 -5.83 -19.51
C GLY A 263 20.96 -5.61 -19.69
N LEU A 264 20.18 -6.55 -20.25
CA LEU A 264 18.74 -6.37 -20.42
C LEU A 264 17.98 -6.26 -19.07
N GLU A 265 18.41 -7.05 -18.08
CA GLU A 265 17.81 -7.00 -16.74
C GLU A 265 18.09 -5.65 -16.07
N ASP A 266 19.32 -5.14 -16.20
CA ASP A 266 19.74 -3.86 -15.61
C ASP A 266 18.94 -2.70 -16.20
N GLU A 267 18.71 -2.68 -17.52
CA GLU A 267 17.90 -1.66 -18.20
C GLU A 267 16.43 -1.73 -17.77
N PHE A 268 15.86 -2.94 -17.72
CA PHE A 268 14.51 -3.15 -17.19
C PHE A 268 14.36 -2.63 -15.76
N ILE A 269 15.29 -2.97 -14.86
CA ILE A 269 15.27 -2.52 -13.47
C ILE A 269 15.37 -0.99 -13.39
N SER A 270 16.23 -0.37 -14.20
CA SER A 270 16.40 1.08 -14.24
C SER A 270 15.10 1.78 -14.64
N CYS A 271 14.49 1.37 -15.76
CA CYS A 271 13.23 1.93 -16.23
C CYS A 271 12.08 1.71 -15.22
N LEU A 272 11.98 0.49 -14.66
CA LEU A 272 10.97 0.19 -13.65
C LEU A 272 11.14 1.10 -12.43
N LYS A 273 12.36 1.25 -11.91
CA LYS A 273 12.67 2.07 -10.75
C LYS A 273 12.28 3.53 -10.94
N GLU A 274 12.52 4.09 -12.12
CA GLU A 274 12.11 5.45 -12.46
C GLU A 274 10.58 5.60 -12.41
N ASN A 275 9.86 4.63 -12.97
CA ASN A 275 8.40 4.66 -13.03
C ASN A 275 7.69 4.46 -11.68
N ILE A 276 8.36 3.87 -10.67
CA ILE A 276 7.76 3.54 -9.37
C ILE A 276 8.45 4.21 -8.18
N GLN A 277 9.22 5.28 -8.38
CA GLN A 277 10.01 5.95 -7.35
C GLN A 277 9.18 6.39 -6.13
N ASP A 278 7.99 6.91 -6.36
CA ASP A 278 7.01 7.29 -5.35
C ASP A 278 6.61 6.10 -4.47
N TYR A 279 6.30 4.96 -5.08
CA TYR A 279 5.94 3.71 -4.39
C TYR A 279 7.10 3.14 -3.57
N ILE A 280 8.32 3.21 -4.10
CA ILE A 280 9.55 2.80 -3.38
C ILE A 280 9.71 3.62 -2.09
N LYS A 281 9.50 4.95 -2.15
CA LYS A 281 9.61 5.84 -0.98
C LYS A 281 8.54 5.51 0.08
N ILE A 282 7.30 5.32 -0.32
CA ILE A 282 6.20 5.00 0.61
C ILE A 282 6.36 3.60 1.21
N ALA A 283 6.77 2.61 0.41
CA ALA A 283 7.03 1.26 0.91
C ALA A 283 8.15 1.23 1.97
N ASP A 284 9.09 2.17 1.92
CA ASP A 284 10.20 2.27 2.88
C ASP A 284 9.78 2.84 4.26
N ILE A 285 8.66 3.58 4.33
CA ILE A 285 8.14 4.14 5.58
C ILE A 285 7.66 3.02 6.49
N SER A 286 8.14 2.98 7.75
CA SER A 286 7.68 1.99 8.74
C SER A 286 6.21 2.20 9.12
N LYS A 287 5.56 1.17 9.67
CA LYS A 287 4.18 1.31 10.18
C LYS A 287 4.08 2.36 11.28
N GLN A 288 5.12 2.48 12.13
CA GLN A 288 5.17 3.47 13.20
C GLN A 288 5.30 4.89 12.65
N ASP A 289 6.13 5.08 11.61
CA ASP A 289 6.31 6.40 11.01
C ASP A 289 5.07 6.82 10.21
N ARG A 290 4.39 5.88 9.52
CA ARG A 290 3.07 6.15 8.90
C ARG A 290 2.04 6.59 9.94
N ALA A 291 1.92 5.86 11.05
CA ALA A 291 0.98 6.22 12.12
C ALA A 291 1.29 7.60 12.72
N LYS A 292 2.59 7.95 12.88
CA LYS A 292 2.98 9.29 13.32
C LYS A 292 2.61 10.38 12.29
N GLU A 293 2.82 10.11 11.00
CA GLU A 293 2.46 11.06 9.95
C GLU A 293 0.94 11.28 9.88
N GLU A 294 0.13 10.23 10.02
CA GLU A 294 -1.33 10.32 10.07
C GLU A 294 -1.82 11.11 11.29
N MET A 295 -1.17 10.95 12.46
CA MET A 295 -1.48 11.72 13.67
C MET A 295 -1.36 13.23 13.48
N TYR A 296 -0.50 13.67 12.57
CA TYR A 296 -0.21 15.08 12.30
C TYR A 296 -0.58 15.46 10.86
N SER A 297 -1.51 14.72 10.25
CA SER A 297 -1.97 14.98 8.89
C SER A 297 -2.64 16.36 8.79
N GLN A 298 -2.64 16.92 7.59
CA GLN A 298 -3.35 18.17 7.30
C GLN A 298 -4.82 18.11 7.74
N LYS A 299 -5.50 16.97 7.52
CA LYS A 299 -6.88 16.74 7.93
C LYS A 299 -7.07 16.83 9.45
N THR A 300 -6.13 16.26 10.25
CA THR A 300 -6.17 16.38 11.71
C THR A 300 -5.98 17.83 12.14
N THR A 301 -5.03 18.53 11.53
CA THR A 301 -4.77 19.94 11.83
C THR A 301 -5.95 20.85 11.46
N GLU A 302 -6.59 20.61 10.32
CA GLU A 302 -7.80 21.33 9.89
C GLU A 302 -8.96 21.10 10.87
N LYS A 303 -9.21 19.83 11.27
CA LYS A 303 -10.24 19.52 12.27
C LYS A 303 -10.01 20.24 13.59
N VAL A 304 -8.77 20.23 14.10
CA VAL A 304 -8.42 20.95 15.33
C VAL A 304 -8.64 22.45 15.16
N SER A 305 -8.21 23.02 14.03
CA SER A 305 -8.38 24.44 13.73
C SER A 305 -9.86 24.86 13.70
N GLU A 306 -10.73 24.07 13.03
CA GLU A 306 -12.17 24.35 12.97
C GLU A 306 -12.82 24.32 14.37
N GLU A 307 -12.52 23.31 15.16
CA GLU A 307 -13.07 23.15 16.50
C GLU A 307 -12.60 24.27 17.47
N VAL A 308 -11.35 24.71 17.35
CA VAL A 308 -10.83 25.83 18.14
C VAL A 308 -11.45 27.15 17.68
N LYS A 309 -11.56 27.41 16.35
CA LYS A 309 -12.22 28.60 15.83
C LYS A 309 -13.67 28.71 16.27
N THR A 310 -14.43 27.61 16.19
CA THR A 310 -15.81 27.58 16.68
C THR A 310 -15.90 27.93 18.16
N ALA A 311 -14.97 27.43 18.97
CA ALA A 311 -14.93 27.77 20.39
C ALA A 311 -14.55 29.26 20.66
N LEU A 312 -13.68 29.83 19.81
CA LEU A 312 -13.33 31.26 19.92
C LEU A 312 -14.50 32.17 19.50
N GLU A 313 -15.32 31.74 18.53
CA GLU A 313 -16.57 32.44 18.17
C GLU A 313 -17.54 32.48 19.37
N GLN A 314 -17.62 31.41 20.17
CA GLN A 314 -18.41 31.40 21.41
C GLN A 314 -17.87 32.40 22.42
N VAL A 315 -16.54 32.49 22.57
CA VAL A 315 -15.92 33.51 23.44
C VAL A 315 -16.28 34.93 22.96
N GLN A 316 -16.19 35.19 21.65
CA GLN A 316 -16.57 36.51 21.09
C GLN A 316 -18.03 36.87 21.37
N ASN A 317 -18.94 35.92 21.13
CA ASN A 317 -20.36 36.10 21.41
C ASN A 317 -20.63 36.40 22.89
N SER A 318 -19.91 35.75 23.81
CA SER A 318 -20.03 36.00 25.23
C SER A 318 -19.62 37.43 25.64
N PHE A 319 -18.63 37.98 25.00
CA PHE A 319 -18.23 39.39 25.22
C PHE A 319 -19.26 40.38 24.67
N GLU A 320 -19.83 40.12 23.49
CA GLU A 320 -20.86 40.96 22.88
C GLU A 320 -22.18 40.94 23.70
N GLU A 321 -22.56 39.83 24.29
CA GLU A 321 -23.71 39.71 25.17
C GLU A 321 -23.52 40.47 26.48
N GLN A 322 -22.30 40.50 27.05
CA GLN A 322 -21.98 41.24 28.25
C GLN A 322 -22.06 42.78 28.01
N GLU A 323 -21.67 43.28 26.84
CA GLU A 323 -21.81 44.69 26.51
C GLU A 323 -23.24 45.14 26.28
N ASN A 324 -24.12 44.22 25.81
CA ASN A 324 -25.54 44.54 25.55
C ASN A 324 -26.44 44.43 26.80
N THR A 325 -25.91 44.02 27.95
CA THR A 325 -26.67 43.98 29.21
C THR A 325 -26.54 45.35 29.90
N PRO A 326 -27.63 46.05 30.24
CA PRO A 326 -27.56 47.39 30.85
C PRO A 326 -26.86 47.33 32.23
N SER A 327 -25.66 47.84 32.29
CA SER A 327 -24.84 47.87 33.51
C SER A 327 -25.48 48.75 34.56
N GLN A 328 -25.68 48.23 35.75
CA GLN A 328 -25.73 49.04 36.97
C GLN A 328 -24.31 49.60 37.20
N GLU A 329 -24.26 50.92 37.38
CA GLU A 329 -23.08 51.76 37.55
C GLU A 329 -22.00 51.15 38.43
N VAL A 330 -20.78 51.01 37.89
CA VAL A 330 -19.52 51.02 38.64
C VAL A 330 -18.53 51.92 37.90
N GLU A 331 -17.94 52.84 38.63
CA GLU A 331 -17.14 54.03 38.27
C GLU A 331 -16.07 53.85 37.20
N GLU A 332 -16.01 54.89 36.37
CA GLU A 332 -15.01 55.20 35.33
C GLU A 332 -13.56 55.09 35.81
N GLN A 333 -12.71 54.44 35.09
CA GLN A 333 -11.28 54.74 34.97
C GLN A 333 -10.80 54.73 33.53
N GLN A 334 -10.66 55.92 33.02
CA GLN A 334 -9.79 56.47 31.96
C GLN A 334 -9.42 55.59 30.78
N GLU A 335 -10.03 55.91 29.66
CA GLU A 335 -9.60 55.60 28.29
C GLU A 335 -8.28 56.29 27.95
N THR A 336 -7.34 55.56 27.38
CA THR A 336 -6.26 56.14 26.59
C THR A 336 -6.45 55.74 25.13
N ASP A 337 -6.66 56.79 24.28
CA ASP A 337 -6.78 56.69 22.84
C ASP A 337 -5.58 55.98 22.20
N PHE A 338 -5.84 55.00 21.37
CA PHE A 338 -4.91 54.53 20.34
C PHE A 338 -5.58 54.54 18.97
N HIS A 339 -4.89 55.23 18.07
CA HIS A 339 -5.29 55.41 16.67
C HIS A 339 -5.28 54.11 15.87
N ASP A 340 -6.34 53.97 15.12
CA ASP A 340 -6.61 52.90 14.15
C ASP A 340 -5.83 53.18 12.84
N GLU A 341 -5.04 52.23 12.37
CA GLU A 341 -4.66 52.08 10.98
C GLU A 341 -4.90 50.62 10.52
N GLN A 342 -6.03 50.47 9.85
CA GLN A 342 -6.35 49.25 9.11
C GLN A 342 -5.46 49.11 7.87
N GLN A 343 -4.72 48.02 7.78
CA GLN A 343 -4.32 47.46 6.48
C GLN A 343 -4.49 45.94 6.51
N GLY A 344 -5.49 45.51 5.77
CA GLY A 344 -5.67 44.06 5.46
C GLY A 344 -4.57 43.58 4.54
N THR A 345 -4.03 42.40 4.84
CA THR A 345 -3.19 41.63 3.92
C THR A 345 -3.65 40.23 3.82
N ASN A 346 -3.59 39.72 2.59
CA ASN A 346 -4.09 38.49 2.08
C ASN A 346 -3.52 37.23 2.79
N ASP A 347 -4.37 36.25 2.95
CA ASP A 347 -4.06 34.85 3.24
C ASP A 347 -3.08 34.30 2.20
N ASP A 348 -1.96 33.73 2.65
CA ASP A 348 -1.05 32.74 2.05
C ASP A 348 0.45 33.03 2.26
N GLU A 349 0.86 34.05 3.00
CA GLU A 349 2.27 34.22 3.37
C GLU A 349 2.47 33.86 4.85
N GLU A 350 3.31 32.86 5.08
CA GLU A 350 3.82 32.47 6.41
C GLU A 350 4.35 33.75 7.11
N SER A 351 3.84 34.05 8.30
CA SER A 351 4.22 35.27 9.03
C SER A 351 5.74 35.30 9.21
N SER A 352 6.34 36.51 9.08
CA SER A 352 7.80 36.67 9.18
C SER A 352 8.38 36.14 10.48
N ILE A 353 7.62 36.18 11.56
CA ILE A 353 7.98 35.66 12.89
C ILE A 353 8.05 34.13 12.88
N VAL A 354 7.07 33.49 12.28
CA VAL A 354 7.03 32.02 12.19
C VAL A 354 8.20 31.53 11.36
N LYS A 355 8.50 32.20 10.24
CA LYS A 355 9.64 31.87 9.41
C LYS A 355 10.95 32.04 10.18
N GLN A 356 11.13 33.18 10.86
CA GLN A 356 12.31 33.46 11.67
C GLN A 356 12.46 32.43 12.82
N PHE A 357 11.36 32.06 13.48
CA PHE A 357 11.38 31.08 14.55
C PHE A 357 11.70 29.67 14.03
N ARG A 358 11.19 29.30 12.85
CA ARG A 358 11.54 28.04 12.19
C ARG A 358 13.00 28.01 11.73
N GLU A 359 13.53 29.13 11.23
CA GLU A 359 14.94 29.26 10.86
C GLU A 359 15.85 29.14 12.10
N GLU A 360 15.52 29.82 13.22
CA GLU A 360 16.25 29.69 14.48
C GLU A 360 16.17 28.27 15.09
N LEU A 361 15.02 27.59 14.96
CA LEU A 361 14.88 26.18 15.31
C LEU A 361 15.75 25.32 14.40
N ALA A 362 15.78 25.57 13.10
CA ALA A 362 16.60 24.83 12.16
C ALA A 362 18.09 25.02 12.43
N GLU A 363 18.56 26.21 12.82
CA GLU A 363 19.94 26.47 13.23
C GLU A 363 20.30 25.80 14.55
N LYS A 364 19.39 25.76 15.53
CA LYS A 364 19.57 25.02 16.80
C LYS A 364 19.51 23.50 16.60
N ASN A 365 18.79 23.02 15.59
CA ASN A 365 18.57 21.58 15.31
C ASN A 365 19.75 20.85 14.65
N SER A 366 20.87 21.51 14.42
CA SER A 366 22.11 20.79 14.05
C SER A 366 22.59 19.81 15.16
N ILE A 367 21.94 19.77 16.33
CA ILE A 367 22.33 18.94 17.49
C ILE A 367 21.17 18.21 18.17
N ASP A 368 19.87 18.52 18.00
CA ASP A 368 18.75 17.85 18.70
C ASP A 368 17.43 17.84 17.90
N ASP A 369 16.80 16.68 17.85
CA ASP A 369 15.59 16.17 17.20
C ASP A 369 14.28 17.01 17.35
N GLU A 370 14.30 18.30 17.20
CA GLU A 370 13.09 19.12 17.25
C GLU A 370 12.46 19.24 15.87
N LYS A 371 11.31 18.58 15.69
CA LYS A 371 10.59 18.58 14.43
C LYS A 371 9.22 19.22 14.61
N VAL A 372 8.97 20.32 13.89
CA VAL A 372 7.62 20.88 13.75
C VAL A 372 6.78 19.93 12.90
N VAL A 373 5.56 19.64 13.33
CA VAL A 373 4.65 18.67 12.69
C VAL A 373 3.26 19.28 12.50
N GLY A 374 2.58 18.82 11.44
CA GLY A 374 1.29 19.37 11.04
C GLY A 374 1.42 20.69 10.28
N SER A 375 0.29 21.31 9.98
CA SER A 375 0.21 22.64 9.38
C SER A 375 0.08 23.69 10.47
N GLN A 376 0.67 24.88 10.26
CA GLN A 376 0.47 26.03 11.12
C GLN A 376 -1.01 26.41 11.19
N ARG A 377 -1.46 26.83 12.37
CA ARG A 377 -2.82 27.30 12.62
C ARG A 377 -2.79 28.72 13.10
N HIS A 378 -3.64 29.56 12.53
CA HIS A 378 -3.78 30.97 12.86
C HIS A 378 -5.12 31.21 13.55
N TYR A 379 -5.11 31.95 14.67
CA TYR A 379 -6.28 32.30 15.47
C TYR A 379 -6.28 33.77 15.82
N ASP A 380 -7.41 34.44 15.59
CA ASP A 380 -7.70 35.73 16.17
C ASP A 380 -8.48 35.51 17.46
N VAL A 381 -7.80 35.69 18.59
CA VAL A 381 -8.37 35.38 19.90
C VAL A 381 -8.94 36.64 20.51
N PRO A 382 -10.27 36.73 20.74
CA PRO A 382 -10.87 37.95 21.28
C PRO A 382 -10.39 38.21 22.70
N LEU A 383 -9.92 39.41 22.97
CA LEU A 383 -9.57 39.91 24.30
C LEU A 383 -10.76 40.59 24.98
N ASN A 384 -11.58 41.24 24.17
CA ASN A 384 -12.87 41.87 24.49
C ASN A 384 -13.70 41.99 23.21
N ALA A 385 -14.86 42.66 23.24
CA ALA A 385 -15.72 42.80 22.07
C ALA A 385 -15.07 43.55 20.86
N ILE A 386 -14.02 44.32 21.08
CA ILE A 386 -13.43 45.20 20.05
C ILE A 386 -12.00 44.74 19.66
N LYS A 387 -11.23 44.17 20.60
CA LYS A 387 -9.81 43.86 20.43
C LYS A 387 -9.57 42.36 20.42
N SER A 388 -8.78 41.89 19.49
CA SER A 388 -8.28 40.51 19.40
C SER A 388 -6.76 40.44 19.44
N LEU A 389 -6.23 39.30 19.85
CA LEU A 389 -4.82 38.93 19.85
C LEU A 389 -4.59 37.90 18.73
N SER A 390 -3.65 38.18 17.86
CA SER A 390 -3.28 37.27 16.78
C SER A 390 -2.34 36.19 17.31
N ILE A 391 -2.69 34.91 17.16
CA ILE A 391 -1.92 33.79 17.65
C ILE A 391 -1.68 32.78 16.54
N ASP A 392 -0.40 32.52 16.26
CA ASP A 392 0.03 31.42 15.41
C ASP A 392 0.45 30.23 16.26
N VAL A 393 -0.06 29.02 15.94
CA VAL A 393 0.20 27.80 16.72
C VAL A 393 0.79 26.72 15.82
N ASP A 394 1.89 26.12 16.27
CA ASP A 394 2.47 24.92 15.70
C ASP A 394 2.61 23.81 16.75
N TRP A 395 2.66 22.54 16.31
CA TRP A 395 3.03 21.42 17.14
C TRP A 395 4.46 20.99 16.90
N THR A 396 5.16 20.56 17.97
CA THR A 396 6.48 19.95 17.87
C THR A 396 6.53 18.60 18.53
N ILE A 397 7.50 17.78 18.12
CA ILE A 397 7.85 16.51 18.72
C ILE A 397 9.26 16.66 19.32
N ASN A 398 9.35 16.72 20.65
CA ASN A 398 10.63 16.76 21.35
C ASN A 398 10.54 16.07 22.72
N HIS A 399 11.31 15.01 22.91
CA HIS A 399 11.28 14.20 24.14
C HIS A 399 11.88 14.88 25.38
N LYS A 400 12.58 16.01 25.22
CA LYS A 400 13.46 16.56 26.26
C LYS A 400 13.15 17.97 26.71
N LYS A 401 12.14 18.64 26.12
CA LYS A 401 11.92 20.08 26.36
C LYS A 401 10.56 20.41 26.99
N TYR A 402 10.38 21.71 27.21
CA TYR A 402 9.17 22.29 27.77
C TYR A 402 7.93 21.85 26.98
N TRP A 403 6.80 21.81 27.68
CA TRP A 403 5.51 21.44 27.09
C TRP A 403 4.94 22.50 26.15
N ILE A 404 5.38 23.78 26.31
CA ILE A 404 5.01 24.92 25.48
C ILE A 404 6.19 25.90 25.38
N ASP A 405 6.35 26.54 24.24
CA ASP A 405 7.22 27.70 24.04
C ASP A 405 6.40 28.83 23.41
N ILE A 406 6.61 30.10 23.89
CA ILE A 406 5.83 31.27 23.48
C ILE A 406 6.81 32.35 23.07
N LYS A 407 6.61 32.94 21.90
CA LYS A 407 7.40 34.04 21.36
C LYS A 407 6.48 35.21 21.03
N GLU A 408 6.89 36.44 21.47
CA GLU A 408 6.24 37.70 21.09
C GLU A 408 6.90 38.25 19.82
N SER A 409 6.12 38.89 18.96
CA SER A 409 6.67 39.60 17.83
C SER A 409 7.44 40.81 18.27
N GLU A 410 8.64 41.06 17.69
CA GLU A 410 9.39 42.28 17.90
C GLU A 410 8.75 43.50 17.20
N GLU A 411 7.99 43.25 16.12
CA GLU A 411 7.36 44.28 15.29
C GLU A 411 5.92 44.60 15.69
N ASN A 412 5.19 43.62 16.28
CA ASN A 412 3.78 43.72 16.63
C ASN A 412 3.51 43.03 17.98
N THR A 413 3.26 43.86 19.01
CA THR A 413 3.00 43.35 20.37
C THR A 413 1.70 42.56 20.51
N ASP A 414 0.78 42.66 19.54
CA ASP A 414 -0.50 41.95 19.53
C ASP A 414 -0.44 40.67 18.71
N GLN A 415 0.77 40.18 18.38
CA GLN A 415 0.98 38.90 17.69
C GLN A 415 1.90 38.01 18.50
N LEU A 416 1.45 36.76 18.72
CA LEU A 416 2.17 35.70 19.42
C LEU A 416 2.37 34.48 18.54
N TYR A 417 3.49 33.82 18.74
CA TYR A 417 3.73 32.47 18.20
C TYR A 417 3.84 31.46 19.34
N ILE A 418 3.10 30.36 19.24
CA ILE A 418 3.04 29.30 20.24
C ILE A 418 3.49 27.99 19.62
N LEU A 419 4.42 27.32 20.28
CA LEU A 419 4.88 25.99 19.92
C LEU A 419 4.48 25.00 21.03
N ILE A 420 3.60 24.07 20.74
CA ILE A 420 3.11 23.06 21.67
C ILE A 420 3.87 21.74 21.47
N ASN A 421 4.58 21.26 22.49
CA ASN A 421 5.25 19.98 22.46
C ASN A 421 4.25 18.83 22.75
N ILE A 422 3.62 18.33 21.68
CA ILE A 422 2.59 17.30 21.81
C ILE A 422 3.14 15.91 22.20
N ASP A 423 4.47 15.68 22.04
CA ASP A 423 5.17 14.47 22.47
C ASP A 423 5.84 14.61 23.85
N HIS A 424 5.50 15.67 24.59
CA HIS A 424 5.91 15.80 25.99
C HIS A 424 5.52 14.54 26.79
N PRO A 425 6.36 14.00 27.68
CA PRO A 425 6.09 12.75 28.42
C PRO A 425 4.71 12.67 29.06
N PHE A 426 4.18 13.81 29.52
CA PHE A 426 2.84 13.89 30.10
C PHE A 426 1.73 13.78 29.04
N PHE A 427 1.93 14.31 27.83
CA PHE A 427 0.93 14.34 26.75
C PHE A 427 0.98 13.11 25.87
N ARG A 428 2.17 12.47 25.74
CA ARG A 428 2.42 11.33 24.85
C ARG A 428 1.39 10.19 24.93
N PRO A 429 0.87 9.79 26.10
CA PRO A 429 -0.15 8.73 26.17
C PRO A 429 -1.46 9.09 25.45
N TYR A 430 -1.72 10.37 25.22
CA TYR A 430 -2.95 10.91 24.66
C TYR A 430 -2.78 11.54 23.27
N SER A 431 -1.55 11.76 22.82
CA SER A 431 -1.22 12.51 21.59
C SER A 431 -1.76 11.91 20.29
N ASN A 432 -2.19 10.64 20.30
CA ASN A 432 -2.83 9.95 19.19
C ASN A 432 -4.35 10.21 19.09
N GLN A 433 -4.94 10.97 20.02
CA GLN A 433 -6.37 11.27 20.06
C GLN A 433 -6.60 12.71 19.57
N ASP A 434 -7.42 12.88 18.53
CA ASP A 434 -7.74 14.21 18.01
C ASP A 434 -8.43 15.08 19.04
N ASP A 435 -9.35 14.50 19.83
CA ASP A 435 -10.04 15.21 20.88
C ASP A 435 -9.08 15.77 21.95
N PHE A 436 -8.01 15.04 22.26
CA PHE A 436 -6.96 15.53 23.14
C PHE A 436 -6.21 16.73 22.54
N LYS A 437 -5.92 16.70 21.22
CA LYS A 437 -5.25 17.80 20.55
C LYS A 437 -6.11 19.07 20.55
N ILE A 438 -7.41 18.94 20.36
CA ILE A 438 -8.37 20.02 20.47
C ILE A 438 -8.36 20.61 21.89
N VAL A 439 -8.48 19.76 22.89
CA VAL A 439 -8.52 20.19 24.31
C VAL A 439 -7.22 20.88 24.71
N ILE A 440 -6.05 20.33 24.37
CA ILE A 440 -4.78 20.92 24.77
C ILE A 440 -4.54 22.27 24.06
N GLU A 441 -4.97 22.40 22.81
CA GLU A 441 -4.81 23.65 22.08
C GLU A 441 -5.72 24.75 22.63
N LYS A 442 -6.99 24.44 22.90
CA LYS A 442 -7.91 25.38 23.62
C LYS A 442 -7.35 25.80 24.99
N PHE A 443 -6.84 24.83 25.75
CA PHE A 443 -6.24 25.08 27.06
C PHE A 443 -5.03 26.02 26.98
N VAL A 444 -4.11 25.75 26.04
CA VAL A 444 -2.90 26.57 25.85
C VAL A 444 -3.26 27.98 25.41
N ILE A 445 -4.17 28.14 24.47
CA ILE A 445 -4.64 29.47 24.02
C ILE A 445 -5.24 30.23 25.21
N SER A 446 -6.12 29.60 25.99
CA SER A 446 -6.74 30.22 27.17
C SER A 446 -5.69 30.65 28.20
N PHE A 447 -4.66 29.80 28.42
CA PHE A 447 -3.56 30.10 29.34
C PHE A 447 -2.73 31.31 28.85
N VAL A 448 -2.33 31.31 27.59
CA VAL A 448 -1.49 32.36 27.00
C VAL A 448 -2.22 33.70 26.98
N VAL A 449 -3.51 33.70 26.62
CA VAL A 449 -4.31 34.93 26.65
C VAL A 449 -4.49 35.47 28.06
N ALA A 450 -4.69 34.60 29.03
CA ALA A 450 -4.79 35.00 30.45
C ALA A 450 -3.46 35.61 30.94
N GLU A 451 -2.33 35.03 30.57
CA GLU A 451 -1.00 35.52 30.89
C GLU A 451 -0.73 36.87 30.20
N TYR A 452 -1.02 36.98 28.90
CA TYR A 452 -0.91 38.20 28.12
C TYR A 452 -1.77 39.34 28.70
N THR A 453 -3.04 39.07 29.00
CA THR A 453 -3.97 40.06 29.57
C THR A 453 -3.50 40.54 30.98
N ALA A 454 -3.01 39.59 31.78
CA ALA A 454 -2.47 39.96 33.10
C ALA A 454 -1.22 40.80 33.02
N LYS A 455 -0.35 40.56 32.00
CA LYS A 455 0.84 41.38 31.73
C LYS A 455 0.49 42.77 31.29
N MET A 456 -0.49 42.93 30.40
CA MET A 456 -0.98 44.20 29.90
C MET A 456 -1.64 45.05 30.99
N ASN A 457 -2.29 44.43 31.95
CA ASN A 457 -2.95 45.06 33.09
C ASN A 457 -2.04 45.16 34.35
N SER A 458 -0.75 44.87 34.24
CA SER A 458 0.18 44.98 35.36
C SER A 458 0.42 46.45 35.76
N ASP A 459 0.60 46.68 37.06
CA ASP A 459 0.96 48.00 37.61
C ASP A 459 2.31 48.48 37.05
N LYS A 460 2.59 49.78 37.16
CA LYS A 460 3.84 50.43 36.76
C LYS A 460 5.11 49.74 37.30
N ASP A 461 4.97 48.94 38.34
CA ASP A 461 6.05 48.17 38.97
C ASP A 461 6.13 46.72 38.44
N GLY A 462 5.28 46.31 37.45
CA GLY A 462 5.33 45.02 36.78
C GLY A 462 4.81 43.86 37.60
N TYR A 463 4.08 44.09 38.70
CA TYR A 463 3.50 43.02 39.51
C TYR A 463 2.27 42.41 38.84
N ILE A 464 2.33 41.09 38.54
CA ILE A 464 1.21 40.30 38.03
C ILE A 464 0.55 39.54 39.16
N LEU A 465 -0.77 39.71 39.32
CA LEU A 465 -1.55 38.94 40.30
C LEU A 465 -1.88 37.55 39.72
N TYR A 466 -1.37 36.50 40.32
CA TYR A 466 -1.72 35.12 39.93
C TYR A 466 -3.22 34.83 39.91
N LYS A 467 -4.00 35.55 40.72
CA LYS A 467 -5.46 35.46 40.70
C LYS A 467 -6.05 35.92 39.38
N SER A 468 -5.55 37.03 38.84
CA SER A 468 -6.04 37.57 37.54
C SER A 468 -5.82 36.58 36.40
N ILE A 469 -4.68 35.89 36.35
CA ILE A 469 -4.42 34.85 35.35
C ILE A 469 -5.45 33.71 35.46
N ARG A 470 -5.69 33.23 36.70
CA ARG A 470 -6.64 32.13 36.90
C ARG A 470 -8.07 32.53 36.58
N ASP A 471 -8.49 33.71 36.98
CA ASP A 471 -9.84 34.21 36.74
C ASP A 471 -10.09 34.39 35.23
N LYS A 472 -9.13 34.99 34.49
CA LYS A 472 -9.25 35.18 33.04
C LYS A 472 -9.17 33.84 32.27
N MET A 473 -8.28 32.94 32.67
CA MET A 473 -8.21 31.62 32.12
C MET A 473 -9.53 30.84 32.32
N ASN A 474 -10.11 30.93 33.51
CA ASN A 474 -11.38 30.28 33.81
C ASN A 474 -12.53 30.84 32.95
N GLU A 475 -12.57 32.14 32.68
CA GLU A 475 -13.53 32.79 31.80
C GLU A 475 -13.46 32.19 30.39
N TYR A 476 -12.27 32.08 29.80
CA TYR A 476 -12.07 31.49 28.48
C TYR A 476 -12.44 29.99 28.44
N LEU A 477 -12.02 29.23 29.45
CA LEU A 477 -12.31 27.78 29.49
C LEU A 477 -13.82 27.49 29.62
N ILE A 478 -14.56 28.33 30.36
CA ILE A 478 -16.02 28.20 30.41
C ILE A 478 -16.63 28.51 29.03
N SER A 479 -16.29 29.66 28.45
CA SER A 479 -16.86 30.06 27.16
C SER A 479 -16.50 29.12 26.01
N MET A 480 -15.31 28.51 26.02
CA MET A 480 -14.89 27.51 25.01
C MET A 480 -15.47 26.10 25.28
N GLY A 481 -16.07 25.89 26.44
CA GLY A 481 -16.63 24.58 26.85
C GLY A 481 -18.12 24.44 26.65
N GLU A 482 -18.83 25.54 26.41
CA GLU A 482 -20.26 25.60 26.09
C GLU A 482 -20.48 25.36 24.59
#